data_92cd225a89c63409b708a55de2bed151
#
_entry.id   92cd225a89c63409b708a55de2bed151
#
_cell.length_a   1.000
_cell.length_b   1.000
_cell.length_c   1.000
_cell.angle_alpha   90.00
_cell.angle_beta   90.00
_cell.angle_gamma   90.00
#
_symmetry.space_group_name_H-M   'P 1'
#
loop_
_entity.id
_entity.type
_entity.pdbx_description
1 polymer ?
#
loop_
_entity_poly.entity_id
_entity_poly.type
_entity_poly.pdbx_seq_one_letter_code
_entity_poly.pdbx_strand_id
1 'polypeptide(L)'
;MKNDKTDFTQGSILKKLALFMLPILGALVLQAAYGAVDLLVVGRFGSTSGLSAVSTGSQVLNLVTFVVTQLAMGVTVLIARYLGEKKHEFISPVIGGAAVVFALLAAVLFGALVFLARPISSLMQAPAEALDLTTSYVRICGAGIFFIVAYNMLSALFRGLGDSRSPLIFVLVACVVNIIGDLVLVAGFHLDAVGAAIATVAAQAVSVVCAVVMLLKKALPFSIKKADFRLNFQCKKFLAIGLPLALQEFLTQLSFLALCAFVNRLGLEASSGYGVACKIVNFAMLIPSALMQSMASFISQNIGAGKHQRARQTLRTGIGIGLFFGLFVFALVLCKGDLLCSFFTTDAPVIANGYAYLKGFALETILTAILFSMIGYFNGSGKTVFVMAQGLFQTLLVRLPMAYIMSIQPNASLTMIGLAAPTSTAVGVLLNVCFFLYLNRKEKKQG
;
A
#
# COMPACT_ATOMS: atom_id res chain seq x y z
N MET A 1 -26.05 -15.33 -17.24
CA MET A 1 -24.74 -15.16 -17.88
C MET A 1 -24.05 -13.80 -17.61
N LYS A 2 -24.36 -13.07 -16.50
CA LYS A 2 -23.70 -11.76 -16.19
C LYS A 2 -22.48 -11.84 -15.26
N ASN A 3 -22.04 -13.02 -14.82
CA ASN A 3 -21.05 -13.22 -13.74
C ASN A 3 -19.66 -13.68 -14.19
N ASP A 4 -19.33 -13.61 -15.49
CA ASP A 4 -18.06 -14.18 -15.99
C ASP A 4 -16.82 -13.32 -15.64
N LYS A 5 -17.00 -12.02 -15.37
CA LYS A 5 -15.88 -11.09 -15.13
C LYS A 5 -15.29 -11.17 -13.71
N THR A 6 -16.08 -11.60 -12.72
CA THR A 6 -15.66 -11.70 -11.30
C THR A 6 -15.29 -13.13 -10.88
N ASP A 7 -15.54 -14.12 -11.73
CA ASP A 7 -15.14 -15.51 -11.53
C ASP A 7 -13.72 -15.73 -12.08
N PHE A 8 -12.74 -15.86 -11.21
CA PHE A 8 -11.34 -16.11 -11.55
C PHE A 8 -11.02 -17.60 -11.75
N THR A 9 -11.98 -18.48 -11.50
CA THR A 9 -11.75 -19.94 -11.57
C THR A 9 -11.76 -20.48 -12.99
N GLN A 10 -12.16 -19.68 -13.98
CA GLN A 10 -12.30 -20.08 -15.39
C GLN A 10 -11.69 -19.04 -16.34
N GLY A 11 -11.53 -19.42 -17.62
CA GLY A 11 -11.05 -18.53 -18.69
C GLY A 11 -9.54 -18.20 -18.63
N SER A 12 -9.09 -17.26 -19.47
CA SER A 12 -7.67 -16.87 -19.57
C SER A 12 -7.19 -16.17 -18.29
N ILE A 13 -6.13 -16.69 -17.68
CA ILE A 13 -5.52 -16.13 -16.46
C ILE A 13 -4.96 -14.74 -16.77
N LEU A 14 -4.16 -14.61 -17.83
CA LEU A 14 -3.52 -13.35 -18.20
C LEU A 14 -4.56 -12.23 -18.40
N LYS A 15 -5.59 -12.49 -19.20
CA LYS A 15 -6.64 -11.48 -19.49
C LYS A 15 -7.40 -11.08 -18.23
N LYS A 16 -7.82 -12.05 -17.41
CA LYS A 16 -8.61 -11.78 -16.20
C LYS A 16 -7.76 -11.08 -15.12
N LEU A 17 -6.50 -11.52 -14.94
CA LEU A 17 -5.59 -10.91 -13.98
C LEU A 17 -5.25 -9.46 -14.37
N ALA A 18 -4.92 -9.21 -15.64
CA ALA A 18 -4.64 -7.86 -16.14
C ALA A 18 -5.86 -6.94 -16.01
N LEU A 19 -7.05 -7.39 -16.42
CA LEU A 19 -8.30 -6.61 -16.30
C LEU A 19 -8.70 -6.33 -14.85
N PHE A 20 -8.30 -7.17 -13.90
CA PHE A 20 -8.52 -6.96 -12.47
C PHE A 20 -7.45 -6.05 -11.86
N MET A 21 -6.19 -6.17 -12.31
CA MET A 21 -5.06 -5.39 -11.82
C MET A 21 -5.12 -3.91 -12.26
N LEU A 22 -5.50 -3.65 -13.52
CA LEU A 22 -5.49 -2.28 -14.07
C LEU A 22 -6.33 -1.28 -13.27
N PRO A 23 -7.58 -1.57 -12.84
CA PRO A 23 -8.30 -0.65 -11.97
C PRO A 23 -7.66 -0.48 -10.58
N ILE A 24 -7.03 -1.51 -10.02
CA ILE A 24 -6.29 -1.39 -8.75
C ILE A 24 -5.10 -0.46 -8.93
N LEU A 25 -4.32 -0.64 -10.00
CA LEU A 25 -3.22 0.26 -10.35
C LEU A 25 -3.72 1.70 -10.53
N GLY A 26 -4.82 1.88 -11.27
CA GLY A 26 -5.45 3.19 -11.46
C GLY A 26 -5.84 3.85 -10.13
N ALA A 27 -6.40 3.09 -9.18
CA ALA A 27 -6.73 3.59 -7.86
C ALA A 27 -5.48 4.01 -7.07
N LEU A 28 -4.39 3.23 -7.11
CA LEU A 28 -3.12 3.56 -6.45
C LEU A 28 -2.48 4.81 -7.06
N VAL A 29 -2.51 4.95 -8.40
CA VAL A 29 -2.00 6.15 -9.10
C VAL A 29 -2.82 7.38 -8.71
N LEU A 30 -4.15 7.28 -8.67
CA LEU A 30 -5.00 8.40 -8.23
C LEU A 30 -4.73 8.79 -6.77
N GLN A 31 -4.53 7.82 -5.88
CA GLN A 31 -4.17 8.10 -4.49
C GLN A 31 -2.82 8.81 -4.38
N ALA A 32 -1.81 8.39 -5.13
CA ALA A 32 -0.53 9.08 -5.17
C ALA A 32 -0.64 10.49 -5.77
N ALA A 33 -1.49 10.66 -6.78
CA ALA A 33 -1.70 11.93 -7.46
C ALA A 33 -2.39 12.96 -6.56
N TYR A 34 -3.49 12.60 -5.89
CA TYR A 34 -4.16 13.59 -5.02
C TYR A 34 -3.29 14.00 -3.83
N GLY A 35 -2.52 13.09 -3.22
CA GLY A 35 -1.56 13.46 -2.18
C GLY A 35 -0.46 14.42 -2.68
N ALA A 36 -0.07 14.34 -3.95
CA ALA A 36 0.83 15.31 -4.57
C ALA A 36 0.13 16.66 -4.81
N VAL A 37 -1.16 16.64 -5.19
CA VAL A 37 -1.96 17.87 -5.40
C VAL A 37 -2.17 18.63 -4.09
N ASP A 38 -2.46 17.95 -2.97
CA ASP A 38 -2.53 18.58 -1.64
C ASP A 38 -1.27 19.42 -1.37
N LEU A 39 -0.08 18.82 -1.57
CA LEU A 39 1.19 19.52 -1.36
C LEU A 39 1.41 20.67 -2.35
N LEU A 40 0.98 20.52 -3.59
CA LEU A 40 1.09 21.58 -4.61
C LEU A 40 0.18 22.77 -4.28
N VAL A 41 -1.06 22.52 -3.86
CA VAL A 41 -2.03 23.58 -3.53
C VAL A 41 -1.59 24.32 -2.28
N VAL A 42 -1.20 23.60 -1.22
CA VAL A 42 -0.70 24.24 0.00
C VAL A 42 0.62 24.96 -0.24
N GLY A 43 1.52 24.38 -1.06
CA GLY A 43 2.79 25.03 -1.40
C GLY A 43 2.65 26.30 -2.22
N ARG A 44 1.58 26.44 -3.01
CA ARG A 44 1.32 27.63 -3.85
C ARG A 44 0.48 28.70 -3.18
N PHE A 45 -0.48 28.31 -2.34
CA PHE A 45 -1.49 29.21 -1.77
C PHE A 45 -1.44 29.29 -0.24
N GLY A 46 -0.74 28.36 0.41
CA GLY A 46 -0.55 28.33 1.86
C GLY A 46 0.79 28.93 2.29
N SER A 47 1.10 28.76 3.58
CA SER A 47 2.37 29.16 4.17
C SER A 47 3.45 28.07 4.06
N THR A 48 4.73 28.46 4.21
CA THR A 48 5.84 27.49 4.29
C THR A 48 5.67 26.53 5.47
N SER A 49 5.17 27.03 6.60
CA SER A 49 4.85 26.21 7.77
C SER A 49 3.67 25.24 7.50
N GLY A 50 2.67 25.68 6.72
CA GLY A 50 1.57 24.84 6.27
C GLY A 50 2.02 23.72 5.34
N LEU A 51 2.88 24.02 4.38
CA LEU A 51 3.48 23.00 3.49
C LEU A 51 4.26 21.95 4.29
N SER A 52 5.08 22.39 5.27
CA SER A 52 5.79 21.49 6.17
C SER A 52 4.83 20.65 7.01
N ALA A 53 3.74 21.25 7.50
CA ALA A 53 2.72 20.59 8.29
C ALA A 53 1.99 19.49 7.49
N VAL A 54 1.58 19.77 6.25
CA VAL A 54 0.94 18.77 5.38
C VAL A 54 1.92 17.66 5.03
N SER A 55 3.18 18.01 4.71
CA SER A 55 4.22 17.02 4.39
C SER A 55 4.46 16.04 5.55
N THR A 56 4.63 16.56 6.77
CA THR A 56 4.89 15.73 7.96
C THR A 56 3.63 14.99 8.42
N GLY A 57 2.49 15.67 8.45
CA GLY A 57 1.22 15.06 8.88
C GLY A 57 0.74 13.96 7.94
N SER A 58 0.92 14.13 6.63
CA SER A 58 0.56 13.09 5.65
C SER A 58 1.40 11.82 5.79
N GLN A 59 2.66 11.90 6.25
CA GLN A 59 3.47 10.71 6.53
C GLN A 59 2.86 9.85 7.65
N VAL A 60 2.32 10.49 8.72
CA VAL A 60 1.61 9.79 9.80
C VAL A 60 0.38 9.07 9.25
N LEU A 61 -0.42 9.77 8.42
CA LEU A 61 -1.62 9.17 7.83
C LEU A 61 -1.30 8.06 6.84
N ASN A 62 -0.24 8.21 6.05
CA ASN A 62 0.21 7.16 5.13
C ASN A 62 0.60 5.89 5.88
N LEU A 63 1.37 6.02 6.98
CA LEU A 63 1.70 4.88 7.84
C LEU A 63 0.44 4.15 8.31
N VAL A 64 -0.52 4.89 8.88
CA VAL A 64 -1.79 4.32 9.36
C VAL A 64 -2.56 3.66 8.21
N THR A 65 -2.67 4.34 7.07
CA THR A 65 -3.40 3.85 5.88
C THR A 65 -2.78 2.55 5.35
N PHE A 66 -1.45 2.47 5.24
CA PHE A 66 -0.78 1.25 4.78
C PHE A 66 -1.01 0.08 5.72
N VAL A 67 -0.90 0.29 7.04
CA VAL A 67 -1.16 -0.75 8.05
C VAL A 67 -2.61 -1.23 7.99
N VAL A 68 -3.58 -0.31 7.89
CA VAL A 68 -5.01 -0.63 7.75
C VAL A 68 -5.30 -1.38 6.46
N THR A 69 -4.67 -0.99 5.34
CA THR A 69 -4.81 -1.66 4.04
C THR A 69 -4.32 -3.10 4.10
N GLN A 70 -3.17 -3.34 4.74
CA GLN A 70 -2.62 -4.69 4.89
C GLN A 70 -3.48 -5.55 5.84
N LEU A 71 -4.03 -4.96 6.90
CA LEU A 71 -5.00 -5.66 7.76
C LEU A 71 -6.26 -6.05 6.96
N ALA A 72 -6.76 -5.13 6.13
CA ALA A 72 -7.93 -5.35 5.29
C ALA A 72 -7.71 -6.41 4.20
N MET A 73 -6.46 -6.69 3.81
CA MET A 73 -6.12 -7.80 2.91
C MET A 73 -6.65 -9.14 3.44
N GLY A 74 -6.70 -9.33 4.77
CA GLY A 74 -7.30 -10.52 5.38
C GLY A 74 -8.76 -10.71 5.01
N VAL A 75 -9.53 -9.62 4.95
CA VAL A 75 -10.94 -9.64 4.51
C VAL A 75 -11.03 -9.99 3.02
N THR A 76 -10.18 -9.37 2.17
CA THR A 76 -10.11 -9.66 0.73
C THR A 76 -9.88 -11.15 0.48
N VAL A 77 -8.86 -11.73 1.12
CA VAL A 77 -8.45 -13.12 0.95
C VAL A 77 -9.55 -14.07 1.42
N LEU A 78 -10.16 -13.80 2.58
CA LEU A 78 -11.18 -14.68 3.13
C LEU A 78 -12.48 -14.67 2.30
N ILE A 79 -12.94 -13.50 1.85
CA ILE A 79 -14.11 -13.38 0.98
C ILE A 79 -13.84 -14.09 -0.37
N ALA A 80 -12.70 -13.83 -1.00
CA ALA A 80 -12.34 -14.48 -2.26
C ALA A 80 -12.29 -16.00 -2.12
N ARG A 81 -11.80 -16.52 -0.98
CA ARG A 81 -11.79 -17.95 -0.67
C ARG A 81 -13.19 -18.52 -0.59
N TYR A 82 -14.10 -17.91 0.17
CA TYR A 82 -15.48 -18.39 0.30
C TYR A 82 -16.26 -18.30 -1.00
N LEU A 83 -15.98 -17.32 -1.86
CA LEU A 83 -16.53 -17.29 -3.23
C LEU A 83 -16.05 -18.50 -4.04
N GLY A 84 -14.77 -18.84 -3.96
CA GLY A 84 -14.22 -20.03 -4.63
C GLY A 84 -14.81 -21.33 -4.11
N GLU A 85 -14.98 -21.45 -2.79
CA GLU A 85 -15.62 -22.59 -2.12
C GLU A 85 -17.14 -22.66 -2.35
N LYS A 86 -17.75 -21.63 -2.97
CA LYS A 86 -19.21 -21.45 -3.12
C LYS A 86 -19.98 -21.42 -1.79
N LYS A 87 -19.31 -21.06 -0.70
CA LYS A 87 -19.86 -20.92 0.65
C LYS A 87 -20.33 -19.50 0.91
N HIS A 88 -21.33 -19.07 0.18
CA HIS A 88 -21.81 -17.68 0.20
C HIS A 88 -22.39 -17.26 1.56
N GLU A 89 -22.89 -18.22 2.36
CA GLU A 89 -23.44 -18.02 3.70
C GLU A 89 -22.43 -17.45 4.70
N PHE A 90 -21.12 -17.69 4.50
CA PHE A 90 -20.06 -17.16 5.39
C PHE A 90 -19.62 -15.75 5.02
N ILE A 91 -19.98 -15.23 3.85
CA ILE A 91 -19.51 -13.90 3.40
C ILE A 91 -20.18 -12.80 4.21
N SER A 92 -21.48 -12.87 4.49
CA SER A 92 -22.18 -11.89 5.34
C SER A 92 -21.58 -11.80 6.75
N PRO A 93 -21.29 -12.92 7.47
CA PRO A 93 -20.57 -12.90 8.74
C PRO A 93 -19.15 -12.29 8.65
N VAL A 94 -18.43 -12.47 7.53
CA VAL A 94 -17.12 -11.80 7.33
C VAL A 94 -17.30 -10.30 7.23
N ILE A 95 -18.27 -9.84 6.45
CA ILE A 95 -18.54 -8.40 6.26
C ILE A 95 -18.97 -7.76 7.58
N GLY A 96 -19.92 -8.36 8.29
CA GLY A 96 -20.41 -7.84 9.57
C GLY A 96 -19.33 -7.82 10.64
N GLY A 97 -18.57 -8.92 10.76
CA GLY A 97 -17.43 -8.99 11.69
C GLY A 97 -16.32 -8.00 11.34
N ALA A 98 -16.00 -7.81 10.05
CA ALA A 98 -15.05 -6.82 9.59
C ALA A 98 -15.51 -5.40 9.94
N ALA A 99 -16.78 -5.06 9.70
CA ALA A 99 -17.31 -3.75 10.05
C ALA A 99 -17.13 -3.43 11.54
N VAL A 100 -17.37 -4.39 12.43
CA VAL A 100 -17.18 -4.21 13.88
C VAL A 100 -15.70 -4.08 14.25
N VAL A 101 -14.84 -4.97 13.74
CA VAL A 101 -13.39 -4.93 14.06
C VAL A 101 -12.74 -3.64 13.55
N PHE A 102 -13.07 -3.22 12.32
CA PHE A 102 -12.51 -1.99 11.76
C PHE A 102 -13.12 -0.73 12.42
N ALA A 103 -14.36 -0.76 12.90
CA ALA A 103 -14.91 0.32 13.72
C ALA A 103 -14.20 0.44 15.08
N LEU A 104 -13.90 -0.68 15.74
CA LEU A 104 -13.10 -0.68 16.97
C LEU A 104 -11.67 -0.18 16.72
N LEU A 105 -11.04 -0.62 15.64
CA LEU A 105 -9.73 -0.11 15.24
C LEU A 105 -9.77 1.40 14.98
N ALA A 106 -10.79 1.88 14.27
CA ALA A 106 -10.97 3.31 14.02
C ALA A 106 -11.15 4.10 15.31
N ALA A 107 -11.88 3.57 16.31
CA ALA A 107 -12.02 4.20 17.61
C ALA A 107 -10.69 4.29 18.37
N VAL A 108 -9.86 3.25 18.33
CA VAL A 108 -8.51 3.27 18.93
C VAL A 108 -7.61 4.28 18.21
N LEU A 109 -7.61 4.28 16.87
CA LEU A 109 -6.83 5.23 16.07
C LEU A 109 -7.32 6.67 16.27
N PHE A 110 -8.62 6.88 16.38
CA PHE A 110 -9.21 8.19 16.74
C PHE A 110 -8.62 8.67 18.06
N GLY A 111 -8.67 7.85 19.11
CA GLY A 111 -8.09 8.18 20.42
C GLY A 111 -6.61 8.55 20.30
N ALA A 112 -5.83 7.73 19.60
CA ALA A 112 -4.40 7.97 19.41
C ALA A 112 -4.13 9.26 18.61
N LEU A 113 -4.75 9.45 17.45
CA LEU A 113 -4.46 10.58 16.55
C LEU A 113 -5.04 11.91 17.03
N VAL A 114 -6.13 11.92 17.80
CA VAL A 114 -6.72 13.15 18.33
C VAL A 114 -6.06 13.58 19.62
N PHE A 115 -5.91 12.68 20.60
CA PHE A 115 -5.37 13.02 21.91
C PHE A 115 -3.83 13.03 21.97
N LEU A 116 -3.16 12.21 21.14
CA LEU A 116 -1.70 12.17 21.06
C LEU A 116 -1.14 12.89 19.82
N ALA A 117 -1.95 13.74 19.15
CA ALA A 117 -1.52 14.46 17.94
C ALA A 117 -0.22 15.24 18.15
N ARG A 118 -0.09 15.99 19.26
CA ARG A 118 1.10 16.79 19.55
C ARG A 118 2.35 15.94 19.84
N PRO A 119 2.30 14.92 20.73
CA PRO A 119 3.41 13.98 20.88
C PRO A 119 3.82 13.28 19.58
N ILE A 120 2.86 12.86 18.76
CA ILE A 120 3.13 12.23 17.45
C ILE A 120 3.86 13.22 16.53
N SER A 121 3.37 14.46 16.42
CA SER A 121 4.00 15.49 15.58
C SER A 121 5.42 15.82 16.05
N SER A 122 5.65 15.86 17.36
CA SER A 122 6.98 16.07 17.94
C SER A 122 7.90 14.86 17.68
N LEU A 123 7.40 13.65 17.77
CA LEU A 123 8.15 12.41 17.45
C LEU A 123 8.56 12.38 15.97
N MET A 124 7.71 12.92 15.09
CA MET A 124 8.01 13.09 13.65
C MET A 124 8.99 14.23 13.37
N GLN A 125 9.51 14.89 14.43
CA GLN A 125 10.46 16.02 14.34
C GLN A 125 9.92 17.18 13.46
N ALA A 126 8.62 17.48 13.59
CA ALA A 126 8.05 18.65 12.92
C ALA A 126 8.78 19.92 13.37
N PRO A 127 9.18 20.81 12.45
CA PRO A 127 9.81 22.08 12.78
C PRO A 127 8.97 22.88 13.78
N ALA A 128 9.62 23.64 14.68
CA ALA A 128 8.93 24.36 15.75
C ALA A 128 7.83 25.31 15.21
N GLU A 129 8.10 25.98 14.08
CA GLU A 129 7.18 26.89 13.40
C GLU A 129 5.97 26.17 12.75
N ALA A 130 6.11 24.89 12.43
CA ALA A 130 5.06 24.07 11.81
C ALA A 130 4.37 23.13 12.80
N LEU A 131 4.85 22.99 14.03
CA LEU A 131 4.39 21.99 14.98
C LEU A 131 2.89 22.11 15.30
N ASP A 132 2.37 23.30 15.50
CA ASP A 132 0.96 23.53 15.83
C ASP A 132 0.06 23.25 14.62
N LEU A 133 0.48 23.61 13.40
CA LEU A 133 -0.23 23.29 12.18
C LEU A 133 -0.19 21.79 11.89
N THR A 134 0.98 21.12 12.08
CA THR A 134 1.10 19.66 11.97
C THR A 134 0.19 18.95 12.96
N THR A 135 0.16 19.42 14.21
CA THR A 135 -0.72 18.88 15.26
C THR A 135 -2.19 19.02 14.86
N SER A 136 -2.57 20.18 14.33
CA SER A 136 -3.94 20.44 13.86
C SER A 136 -4.31 19.56 12.68
N TYR A 137 -3.40 19.41 11.70
CA TYR A 137 -3.58 18.52 10.56
C TYR A 137 -3.81 17.06 10.99
N VAL A 138 -2.92 16.53 11.83
CA VAL A 138 -3.02 15.14 12.35
C VAL A 138 -4.30 14.95 13.16
N ARG A 139 -4.69 15.95 13.97
CA ARG A 139 -5.92 15.91 14.79
C ARG A 139 -7.18 15.89 13.94
N ILE A 140 -7.28 16.76 12.91
CA ILE A 140 -8.43 16.82 12.00
C ILE A 140 -8.56 15.53 11.22
N CYS A 141 -7.47 15.04 10.63
CA CYS A 141 -7.46 13.77 9.93
C CYS A 141 -7.74 12.59 10.87
N GLY A 142 -7.26 12.66 12.12
CA GLY A 142 -7.57 11.69 13.17
C GLY A 142 -9.06 11.71 13.54
N ALA A 143 -9.72 12.87 13.58
CA ALA A 143 -11.16 12.96 13.75
C ALA A 143 -11.93 12.28 12.61
N GLY A 144 -11.40 12.35 11.38
CA GLY A 144 -11.95 11.69 10.19
C GLY A 144 -11.50 10.25 9.97
N ILE A 145 -10.72 9.65 10.88
CA ILE A 145 -10.10 8.34 10.67
C ILE A 145 -11.13 7.22 10.40
N PHE A 146 -12.34 7.35 10.92
CA PHE A 146 -13.44 6.41 10.66
C PHE A 146 -13.72 6.27 9.17
N PHE A 147 -13.68 7.35 8.40
CA PHE A 147 -13.89 7.32 6.95
C PHE A 147 -12.71 6.65 6.23
N ILE A 148 -11.46 6.93 6.65
CA ILE A 148 -10.26 6.32 6.06
C ILE A 148 -10.27 4.80 6.29
N VAL A 149 -10.58 4.36 7.50
CA VAL A 149 -10.66 2.95 7.86
C VAL A 149 -11.82 2.26 7.12
N ALA A 150 -13.00 2.88 7.09
CA ALA A 150 -14.18 2.34 6.38
C ALA A 150 -13.92 2.23 4.87
N TYR A 151 -13.29 3.24 4.25
CA TYR A 151 -12.88 3.20 2.85
C TYR A 151 -11.98 2.00 2.55
N ASN A 152 -10.95 1.77 3.36
CA ASN A 152 -10.01 0.65 3.14
C ASN A 152 -10.69 -0.70 3.32
N MET A 153 -11.57 -0.85 4.33
CA MET A 153 -12.37 -2.06 4.53
C MET A 153 -13.31 -2.32 3.35
N LEU A 154 -14.05 -1.30 2.87
CA LEU A 154 -14.96 -1.44 1.73
C LEU A 154 -14.20 -1.77 0.44
N SER A 155 -13.05 -1.13 0.21
CA SER A 155 -12.17 -1.45 -0.92
C SER A 155 -11.71 -2.91 -0.89
N ALA A 156 -11.33 -3.41 0.28
CA ALA A 156 -10.93 -4.80 0.48
C ALA A 156 -12.10 -5.78 0.23
N LEU A 157 -13.30 -5.42 0.66
CA LEU A 157 -14.51 -6.19 0.41
C LEU A 157 -14.79 -6.32 -1.09
N PHE A 158 -14.79 -5.20 -1.83
CA PHE A 158 -15.00 -5.22 -3.28
C PHE A 158 -13.92 -6.04 -4.01
N ARG A 159 -12.65 -5.89 -3.64
CA ARG A 159 -11.56 -6.71 -4.20
C ARG A 159 -11.75 -8.20 -3.89
N GLY A 160 -12.20 -8.55 -2.69
CA GLY A 160 -12.53 -9.93 -2.31
C GLY A 160 -13.69 -10.51 -3.14
N LEU A 161 -14.66 -9.68 -3.52
CA LEU A 161 -15.76 -10.03 -4.41
C LEU A 161 -15.35 -10.10 -5.91
N GLY A 162 -14.08 -9.90 -6.24
CA GLY A 162 -13.58 -9.88 -7.61
C GLY A 162 -13.90 -8.60 -8.38
N ASP A 163 -14.28 -7.53 -7.68
CA ASP A 163 -14.59 -6.23 -8.27
C ASP A 163 -13.53 -5.20 -7.91
N SER A 164 -12.67 -4.87 -8.88
CA SER A 164 -11.65 -3.82 -8.75
C SER A 164 -12.09 -2.47 -9.32
N ARG A 165 -13.18 -2.45 -10.09
CA ARG A 165 -13.66 -1.22 -10.74
C ARG A 165 -14.38 -0.29 -9.76
N SER A 166 -15.18 -0.87 -8.86
CA SER A 166 -15.89 -0.08 -7.84
C SER A 166 -14.91 0.70 -6.96
N PRO A 167 -13.83 0.12 -6.40
CA PRO A 167 -12.79 0.86 -5.69
C PRO A 167 -12.17 2.01 -6.50
N LEU A 168 -11.91 1.81 -7.78
CA LEU A 168 -11.39 2.87 -8.65
C LEU A 168 -12.37 4.05 -8.76
N ILE A 169 -13.68 3.77 -8.91
CA ILE A 169 -14.70 4.82 -9.07
C ILE A 169 -14.78 5.69 -7.81
N PHE A 170 -14.87 5.08 -6.62
CA PHE A 170 -14.98 5.91 -5.43
C PHE A 170 -13.66 6.58 -5.00
N VAL A 171 -12.49 6.06 -5.42
CA VAL A 171 -11.22 6.81 -5.33
C VAL A 171 -11.23 8.01 -6.28
N LEU A 172 -11.72 7.83 -7.51
CA LEU A 172 -11.81 8.94 -8.47
C LEU A 172 -12.71 10.06 -7.94
N VAL A 173 -13.87 9.70 -7.38
CA VAL A 173 -14.78 10.68 -6.74
C VAL A 173 -14.07 11.38 -5.57
N ALA A 174 -13.36 10.63 -4.70
CA ALA A 174 -12.59 11.21 -3.62
C ALA A 174 -11.53 12.19 -4.13
N CYS A 175 -10.78 11.82 -5.17
CA CYS A 175 -9.76 12.67 -5.77
C CYS A 175 -10.33 14.00 -6.27
N VAL A 176 -11.46 13.97 -6.97
CA VAL A 176 -12.13 15.18 -7.45
C VAL A 176 -12.61 16.06 -6.29
N VAL A 177 -13.24 15.46 -5.28
CA VAL A 177 -13.73 16.19 -4.09
C VAL A 177 -12.58 16.81 -3.30
N ASN A 178 -11.47 16.07 -3.15
CA ASN A 178 -10.28 16.56 -2.46
C ASN A 178 -9.66 17.76 -3.20
N ILE A 179 -9.43 17.67 -4.51
CA ILE A 179 -8.87 18.77 -5.31
C ILE A 179 -9.77 20.02 -5.24
N ILE A 180 -11.07 19.85 -5.38
CA ILE A 180 -12.03 20.98 -5.25
C ILE A 180 -11.98 21.54 -3.82
N GLY A 181 -11.96 20.66 -2.81
CA GLY A 181 -11.87 21.05 -1.41
C GLY A 181 -10.61 21.84 -1.10
N ASP A 182 -9.46 21.41 -1.58
CA ASP A 182 -8.17 22.12 -1.42
C ASP A 182 -8.22 23.51 -2.08
N LEU A 183 -8.70 23.59 -3.32
CA LEU A 183 -8.81 24.88 -4.00
C LEU A 183 -9.77 25.82 -3.28
N VAL A 184 -10.87 25.33 -2.74
CA VAL A 184 -11.84 26.16 -2.01
C VAL A 184 -11.31 26.56 -0.62
N LEU A 185 -10.81 25.58 0.16
CA LEU A 185 -10.44 25.81 1.56
C LEU A 185 -9.05 26.42 1.71
N VAL A 186 -8.08 26.00 0.88
CA VAL A 186 -6.71 26.52 0.97
C VAL A 186 -6.55 27.78 0.13
N ALA A 187 -6.93 27.77 -1.15
CA ALA A 187 -6.73 28.93 -2.02
C ALA A 187 -7.82 29.99 -1.84
N GLY A 188 -9.10 29.58 -1.60
CA GLY A 188 -10.23 30.50 -1.43
C GLY A 188 -10.35 31.07 -0.02
N PHE A 189 -10.41 30.20 1.00
CA PHE A 189 -10.59 30.61 2.41
C PHE A 189 -9.27 30.79 3.18
N HIS A 190 -8.11 30.50 2.56
CA HIS A 190 -6.77 30.64 3.17
C HIS A 190 -6.60 29.87 4.49
N LEU A 191 -7.22 28.68 4.59
CA LEU A 191 -7.15 27.83 5.79
C LEU A 191 -5.86 27.00 5.90
N ASP A 192 -4.94 27.17 4.95
CA ASP A 192 -3.61 26.52 4.95
C ASP A 192 -3.70 24.99 5.16
N ALA A 193 -2.82 24.39 5.99
CA ALA A 193 -2.83 22.96 6.30
C ALA A 193 -4.14 22.45 6.89
N VAL A 194 -4.86 23.29 7.64
CA VAL A 194 -6.19 22.96 8.19
C VAL A 194 -7.19 22.73 7.07
N GLY A 195 -7.16 23.59 6.03
CA GLY A 195 -8.01 23.44 4.85
C GLY A 195 -7.77 22.11 4.12
N ALA A 196 -6.49 21.75 3.89
CA ALA A 196 -6.12 20.49 3.27
C ALA A 196 -6.57 19.27 4.10
N ALA A 197 -6.43 19.31 5.43
CA ALA A 197 -6.92 18.26 6.31
C ALA A 197 -8.45 18.06 6.21
N ILE A 198 -9.21 19.14 6.20
CA ILE A 198 -10.68 19.10 6.06
C ILE A 198 -11.08 18.57 4.69
N ALA A 199 -10.42 19.01 3.60
CA ALA A 199 -10.65 18.53 2.25
C ALA A 199 -10.42 17.01 2.14
N THR A 200 -9.30 16.52 2.71
CA THR A 200 -8.97 15.09 2.74
C THR A 200 -10.03 14.29 3.48
N VAL A 201 -10.47 14.72 4.66
CA VAL A 201 -11.52 14.02 5.44
C VAL A 201 -12.86 14.04 4.70
N ALA A 202 -13.25 15.18 4.12
CA ALA A 202 -14.49 15.30 3.35
C ALA A 202 -14.47 14.38 2.12
N ALA A 203 -13.35 14.32 1.39
CA ALA A 203 -13.17 13.44 0.25
C ALA A 203 -13.31 11.95 0.64
N GLN A 204 -12.73 11.55 1.76
CA GLN A 204 -12.86 10.18 2.28
C GLN A 204 -14.30 9.87 2.70
N ALA A 205 -14.99 10.83 3.34
CA ALA A 205 -16.40 10.66 3.72
C ALA A 205 -17.29 10.44 2.49
N VAL A 206 -17.15 11.27 1.45
CA VAL A 206 -17.87 11.12 0.18
C VAL A 206 -17.56 9.78 -0.49
N SER A 207 -16.30 9.36 -0.47
CA SER A 207 -15.86 8.07 -1.00
C SER A 207 -16.56 6.90 -0.29
N VAL A 208 -16.67 6.94 1.04
CA VAL A 208 -17.37 5.92 1.83
C VAL A 208 -18.85 5.88 1.49
N VAL A 209 -19.51 7.06 1.40
CA VAL A 209 -20.93 7.12 0.98
C VAL A 209 -21.11 6.51 -0.40
N CYS A 210 -20.26 6.87 -1.35
CA CYS A 210 -20.28 6.30 -2.70
C CYS A 210 -20.10 4.77 -2.67
N ALA A 211 -19.12 4.27 -1.90
CA ALA A 211 -18.86 2.83 -1.77
C ALA A 211 -20.06 2.07 -1.15
N VAL A 212 -20.69 2.63 -0.11
CA VAL A 212 -21.88 2.04 0.53
C VAL A 212 -23.06 2.01 -0.46
N VAL A 213 -23.31 3.10 -1.17
CA VAL A 213 -24.39 3.16 -2.19
C VAL A 213 -24.14 2.13 -3.29
N MET A 214 -22.90 2.00 -3.77
CA MET A 214 -22.53 1.00 -4.78
C MET A 214 -22.71 -0.43 -4.26
N LEU A 215 -22.37 -0.69 -2.99
CA LEU A 215 -22.56 -1.99 -2.36
C LEU A 215 -24.04 -2.36 -2.24
N LEU A 216 -24.88 -1.42 -1.81
CA LEU A 216 -26.33 -1.62 -1.66
C LEU A 216 -27.04 -1.84 -3.01
N LYS A 217 -26.58 -1.19 -4.08
CA LYS A 217 -27.13 -1.36 -5.43
C LYS A 217 -26.61 -2.61 -6.16
N LYS A 218 -25.57 -3.24 -5.63
CA LYS A 218 -24.95 -4.41 -6.27
C LYS A 218 -25.79 -5.67 -6.02
N ALA A 219 -26.10 -6.41 -7.10
CA ALA A 219 -26.69 -7.73 -6.99
C ALA A 219 -25.64 -8.71 -6.44
N LEU A 220 -25.71 -8.99 -5.15
CA LEU A 220 -24.82 -9.93 -4.46
C LEU A 220 -25.43 -11.34 -4.49
N PRO A 221 -24.61 -12.40 -4.58
CA PRO A 221 -25.08 -13.79 -4.52
C PRO A 221 -25.48 -14.24 -3.09
N PHE A 222 -25.53 -13.32 -2.13
CA PHE A 222 -25.88 -13.52 -0.72
C PHE A 222 -26.55 -12.26 -0.17
N SER A 223 -27.27 -12.40 0.94
CA SER A 223 -27.88 -11.27 1.65
C SER A 223 -27.03 -10.87 2.86
N ILE A 224 -26.80 -9.56 3.03
CA ILE A 224 -26.14 -9.01 4.23
C ILE A 224 -27.18 -8.95 5.35
N LYS A 225 -26.92 -9.66 6.45
CA LYS A 225 -27.84 -9.75 7.60
C LYS A 225 -27.39 -8.83 8.71
N LYS A 226 -28.29 -8.05 9.29
CA LYS A 226 -27.97 -7.16 10.44
C LYS A 226 -27.46 -7.95 11.65
N ALA A 227 -27.90 -9.20 11.84
CA ALA A 227 -27.46 -10.09 12.92
C ALA A 227 -25.96 -10.47 12.83
N ASP A 228 -25.34 -10.33 11.67
CA ASP A 228 -23.92 -10.66 11.45
C ASP A 228 -22.96 -9.53 11.88
N PHE A 229 -23.50 -8.31 12.15
CA PHE A 229 -22.70 -7.16 12.64
C PHE A 229 -22.36 -7.32 14.12
N ARG A 230 -21.57 -8.33 14.41
CA ARG A 230 -21.03 -8.66 15.74
C ARG A 230 -19.69 -9.33 15.63
N LEU A 231 -18.93 -9.37 16.72
CA LEU A 231 -17.72 -10.19 16.81
C LEU A 231 -18.12 -11.67 16.66
N ASN A 232 -17.58 -12.32 15.66
CA ASN A 232 -17.88 -13.69 15.33
C ASN A 232 -16.61 -14.48 14.97
N PHE A 233 -16.72 -15.78 14.76
CA PHE A 233 -15.58 -16.65 14.47
C PHE A 233 -14.81 -16.25 13.18
N GLN A 234 -15.47 -15.57 12.24
CA GLN A 234 -14.80 -15.11 11.01
C GLN A 234 -13.78 -13.99 11.28
N CYS A 235 -14.00 -13.20 12.36
CA CYS A 235 -13.04 -12.17 12.80
C CYS A 235 -11.66 -12.79 13.08
N LYS A 236 -11.63 -13.91 13.79
CA LYS A 236 -10.37 -14.64 14.07
C LYS A 236 -9.68 -15.07 12.77
N LYS A 237 -10.44 -15.52 11.77
CA LYS A 237 -9.90 -16.01 10.49
C LYS A 237 -9.27 -14.90 9.66
N PHE A 238 -9.98 -13.78 9.43
CA PHE A 238 -9.39 -12.71 8.63
C PHE A 238 -8.29 -11.95 9.38
N LEU A 239 -8.38 -11.84 10.71
CA LEU A 239 -7.30 -11.27 11.54
C LEU A 239 -6.04 -12.15 11.52
N ALA A 240 -6.18 -13.47 11.54
CA ALA A 240 -5.04 -14.38 11.40
C ALA A 240 -4.30 -14.23 10.06
N ILE A 241 -4.99 -13.75 9.03
CA ILE A 241 -4.39 -13.44 7.73
C ILE A 241 -3.84 -12.00 7.70
N GLY A 242 -4.63 -11.02 8.16
CA GLY A 242 -4.32 -9.60 8.01
C GLY A 242 -3.34 -9.06 9.05
N LEU A 243 -3.40 -9.54 10.30
CA LEU A 243 -2.55 -9.01 11.37
C LEU A 243 -1.05 -9.22 11.14
N PRO A 244 -0.58 -10.41 10.67
CA PRO A 244 0.82 -10.57 10.29
C PRO A 244 1.27 -9.58 9.21
N LEU A 245 0.42 -9.33 8.19
CA LEU A 245 0.74 -8.39 7.11
C LEU A 245 0.78 -6.94 7.61
N ALA A 246 -0.15 -6.55 8.49
CA ALA A 246 -0.18 -5.23 9.09
C ALA A 246 1.07 -4.97 9.98
N LEU A 247 1.50 -5.97 10.76
CA LEU A 247 2.72 -5.89 11.57
C LEU A 247 3.97 -5.79 10.70
N GLN A 248 4.05 -6.60 9.64
CA GLN A 248 5.14 -6.52 8.66
C GLN A 248 5.22 -5.13 8.04
N GLU A 249 4.09 -4.57 7.58
CA GLU A 249 4.02 -3.25 6.96
C GLU A 249 4.49 -2.17 7.93
N PHE A 250 3.98 -2.18 9.18
CA PHE A 250 4.39 -1.23 10.21
C PHE A 250 5.92 -1.22 10.41
N LEU A 251 6.53 -2.39 10.57
CA LEU A 251 7.97 -2.52 10.78
C LEU A 251 8.77 -2.16 9.51
N THR A 252 8.22 -2.42 8.33
CA THR A 252 8.83 -2.00 7.07
C THR A 252 8.88 -0.47 6.96
N GLN A 253 7.79 0.23 7.32
CA GLN A 253 7.75 1.70 7.32
C GLN A 253 8.76 2.29 8.33
N LEU A 254 8.89 1.68 9.52
CA LEU A 254 9.93 2.08 10.48
C LEU A 254 11.34 1.91 9.91
N SER A 255 11.58 0.87 9.11
CA SER A 255 12.87 0.63 8.48
C SER A 255 13.25 1.71 7.45
N PHE A 256 12.26 2.25 6.73
CA PHE A 256 12.49 3.37 5.83
C PHE A 256 12.91 4.65 6.57
N LEU A 257 12.35 4.91 7.76
CA LEU A 257 12.77 6.03 8.60
C LEU A 257 14.23 5.86 9.07
N ALA A 258 14.62 4.65 9.49
CA ALA A 258 15.99 4.34 9.85
C ALA A 258 16.96 4.53 8.66
N LEU A 259 16.57 4.08 7.46
CA LEU A 259 17.37 4.27 6.25
C LEU A 259 17.56 5.77 5.91
N CYS A 260 16.51 6.58 6.06
CA CYS A 260 16.58 8.02 5.90
C CYS A 260 17.61 8.65 6.87
N ALA A 261 17.60 8.20 8.15
CA ALA A 261 18.58 8.67 9.15
C ALA A 261 20.02 8.31 8.78
N PHE A 262 20.26 7.13 8.16
CA PHE A 262 21.60 6.75 7.68
C PHE A 262 22.06 7.62 6.52
N VAL A 263 21.17 7.91 5.57
CA VAL A 263 21.48 8.78 4.43
C VAL A 263 21.74 10.22 4.86
N ASN A 264 21.00 10.73 5.85
CA ASN A 264 21.19 12.11 6.35
C ASN A 264 22.60 12.38 6.90
N ARG A 265 23.33 11.34 7.33
CA ARG A 265 24.74 11.45 7.75
C ARG A 265 25.68 11.80 6.60
N LEU A 266 25.31 11.55 5.35
CA LEU A 266 26.11 11.87 4.17
C LEU A 266 26.02 13.33 3.73
N GLY A 267 25.23 14.14 4.42
CA GLY A 267 25.07 15.56 4.17
C GLY A 267 23.80 15.92 3.41
N LEU A 268 23.60 17.25 3.23
CA LEU A 268 22.37 17.84 2.72
C LEU A 268 22.05 17.41 1.27
N GLU A 269 23.06 17.43 0.39
CA GLU A 269 22.86 17.08 -1.02
C GLU A 269 22.48 15.62 -1.21
N ALA A 270 23.12 14.70 -0.43
CA ALA A 270 22.80 13.28 -0.42
C ALA A 270 21.39 13.04 0.11
N SER A 271 21.01 13.68 1.22
CA SER A 271 19.67 13.60 1.80
C SER A 271 18.59 14.08 0.83
N SER A 272 18.83 15.23 0.17
CA SER A 272 17.91 15.79 -0.81
C SER A 272 17.78 14.89 -2.04
N GLY A 273 18.91 14.37 -2.56
CA GLY A 273 18.95 13.44 -3.68
C GLY A 273 18.21 12.14 -3.37
N TYR A 274 18.40 11.59 -2.18
CA TYR A 274 17.65 10.41 -1.70
C TYR A 274 16.14 10.70 -1.63
N GLY A 275 15.74 11.87 -1.13
CA GLY A 275 14.33 12.27 -1.07
C GLY A 275 13.68 12.32 -2.46
N VAL A 276 14.39 12.83 -3.48
CA VAL A 276 13.93 12.79 -4.89
C VAL A 276 13.83 11.34 -5.39
N ALA A 277 14.87 10.54 -5.17
CA ALA A 277 14.88 9.14 -5.58
C ALA A 277 13.73 8.33 -4.95
N CYS A 278 13.41 8.55 -3.66
CA CYS A 278 12.30 7.91 -2.98
C CYS A 278 10.95 8.20 -3.64
N LYS A 279 10.72 9.41 -4.16
CA LYS A 279 9.48 9.73 -4.90
C LYS A 279 9.37 8.88 -6.18
N ILE A 280 10.46 8.75 -6.93
CA ILE A 280 10.52 7.93 -8.15
C ILE A 280 10.29 6.45 -7.81
N VAL A 281 10.95 5.96 -6.75
CA VAL A 281 10.79 4.58 -6.25
C VAL A 281 9.33 4.30 -5.86
N ASN A 282 8.68 5.21 -5.15
CA ASN A 282 7.29 5.04 -4.75
C ASN A 282 6.36 4.88 -5.97
N PHE A 283 6.55 5.67 -7.03
CA PHE A 283 5.80 5.49 -8.27
C PHE A 283 6.10 4.15 -8.95
N ALA A 284 7.37 3.73 -9.00
CA ALA A 284 7.77 2.46 -9.58
C ALA A 284 7.15 1.25 -8.83
N MET A 285 6.94 1.38 -7.50
CA MET A 285 6.35 0.33 -6.66
C MET A 285 4.83 0.18 -6.80
N LEU A 286 4.12 1.10 -7.46
CA LEU A 286 2.66 1.00 -7.65
C LEU A 286 2.27 -0.24 -8.47
N ILE A 287 3.05 -0.57 -9.50
CA ILE A 287 2.77 -1.73 -10.38
C ILE A 287 2.94 -3.06 -9.63
N PRO A 288 4.07 -3.35 -8.95
CA PRO A 288 4.20 -4.54 -8.14
C PRO A 288 3.14 -4.63 -7.04
N SER A 289 2.78 -3.52 -6.39
CA SER A 289 1.76 -3.48 -5.35
C SER A 289 0.36 -3.82 -5.89
N ALA A 290 -0.01 -3.30 -7.06
CA ALA A 290 -1.27 -3.64 -7.73
C ALA A 290 -1.31 -5.11 -8.12
N LEU A 291 -0.20 -5.65 -8.63
CA LEU A 291 -0.08 -7.05 -8.99
C LEU A 291 -0.22 -7.97 -7.77
N MET A 292 0.48 -7.67 -6.67
CA MET A 292 0.41 -8.42 -5.41
C MET A 292 -1.03 -8.48 -4.88
N GLN A 293 -1.72 -7.34 -4.81
CA GLN A 293 -3.10 -7.26 -4.33
C GLN A 293 -4.07 -8.04 -5.23
N SER A 294 -3.88 -7.94 -6.54
CA SER A 294 -4.69 -8.67 -7.53
C SER A 294 -4.49 -10.17 -7.43
N MET A 295 -3.25 -10.61 -7.31
CA MET A 295 -2.90 -12.02 -7.19
C MET A 295 -3.43 -12.62 -5.90
N ALA A 296 -3.41 -11.89 -4.78
CA ALA A 296 -3.93 -12.39 -3.51
C ALA A 296 -5.42 -12.77 -3.62
N SER A 297 -6.25 -11.93 -4.22
CA SER A 297 -7.68 -12.22 -4.46
C SER A 297 -7.86 -13.36 -5.46
N PHE A 298 -7.18 -13.29 -6.62
CA PHE A 298 -7.28 -14.27 -7.70
C PHE A 298 -6.90 -15.69 -7.24
N ILE A 299 -5.78 -15.80 -6.53
CA ILE A 299 -5.25 -17.07 -6.02
C ILE A 299 -6.14 -17.62 -4.92
N SER A 300 -6.60 -16.77 -3.99
CA SER A 300 -7.47 -17.21 -2.91
C SER A 300 -8.79 -17.82 -3.43
N GLN A 301 -9.38 -17.22 -4.48
CA GLN A 301 -10.59 -17.77 -5.10
C GLN A 301 -10.31 -19.12 -5.78
N ASN A 302 -9.16 -19.26 -6.47
CA ASN A 302 -8.80 -20.53 -7.10
C ASN A 302 -8.49 -21.62 -6.09
N ILE A 303 -7.82 -21.30 -4.98
CA ILE A 303 -7.57 -22.28 -3.90
C ILE A 303 -8.89 -22.69 -3.24
N GLY A 304 -9.80 -21.75 -2.98
CA GLY A 304 -11.13 -22.04 -2.47
C GLY A 304 -11.91 -23.00 -3.39
N ALA A 305 -11.75 -22.85 -4.71
CA ALA A 305 -12.35 -23.74 -5.70
C ALA A 305 -11.60 -25.08 -5.89
N GLY A 306 -10.56 -25.39 -5.10
CA GLY A 306 -9.74 -26.59 -5.26
C GLY A 306 -8.82 -26.58 -6.48
N LYS A 307 -8.70 -25.45 -7.20
CA LYS A 307 -7.92 -25.32 -8.46
C LYS A 307 -6.47 -24.92 -8.20
N HIS A 308 -5.76 -25.72 -7.41
CA HIS A 308 -4.36 -25.46 -7.02
C HIS A 308 -3.40 -25.29 -8.21
N GLN A 309 -3.59 -26.11 -9.28
CA GLN A 309 -2.78 -25.97 -10.49
C GLN A 309 -2.95 -24.60 -11.15
N ARG A 310 -4.19 -24.09 -11.19
CA ARG A 310 -4.50 -22.77 -11.73
C ARG A 310 -3.92 -21.65 -10.87
N ALA A 311 -3.90 -21.81 -9.54
CA ALA A 311 -3.23 -20.88 -8.63
C ALA A 311 -1.72 -20.80 -8.91
N ARG A 312 -1.05 -21.94 -9.18
CA ARG A 312 0.38 -21.99 -9.58
C ARG A 312 0.62 -21.37 -10.97
N GLN A 313 -0.27 -21.61 -11.93
CA GLN A 313 -0.21 -20.94 -13.23
C GLN A 313 -0.36 -19.43 -13.09
N THR A 314 -1.22 -18.96 -12.18
CA THR A 314 -1.39 -17.54 -11.87
C THR A 314 -0.08 -16.94 -11.33
N LEU A 315 0.67 -17.65 -10.47
CA LEU A 315 1.98 -17.20 -10.01
C LEU A 315 2.95 -16.99 -11.19
N ARG A 316 3.05 -17.97 -12.10
CA ARG A 316 3.92 -17.85 -13.28
C ARG A 316 3.52 -16.69 -14.18
N THR A 317 2.22 -16.51 -14.41
CA THR A 317 1.69 -15.38 -15.18
C THR A 317 1.97 -14.04 -14.50
N GLY A 318 1.80 -13.97 -13.17
CA GLY A 318 2.10 -12.78 -12.38
C GLY A 318 3.58 -12.40 -12.45
N ILE A 319 4.50 -13.37 -12.29
CA ILE A 319 5.93 -13.14 -12.47
C ILE A 319 6.23 -12.62 -13.87
N GLY A 320 5.62 -13.19 -14.92
CA GLY A 320 5.80 -12.74 -16.32
C GLY A 320 5.35 -11.28 -16.52
N ILE A 321 4.16 -10.92 -16.03
CA ILE A 321 3.66 -9.52 -16.08
C ILE A 321 4.61 -8.61 -15.30
N GLY A 322 4.97 -9.00 -14.07
CA GLY A 322 5.86 -8.21 -13.22
C GLY A 322 7.23 -7.99 -13.85
N LEU A 323 7.85 -9.04 -14.42
CA LEU A 323 9.15 -8.94 -15.09
C LEU A 323 9.09 -8.02 -16.32
N PHE A 324 8.02 -8.07 -17.11
CA PHE A 324 7.87 -7.17 -18.25
C PHE A 324 7.94 -5.71 -17.82
N PHE A 325 7.18 -5.32 -16.79
CA PHE A 325 7.22 -3.96 -16.26
C PHE A 325 8.50 -3.67 -15.46
N GLY A 326 9.01 -4.63 -14.70
CA GLY A 326 10.24 -4.48 -13.93
C GLY A 326 11.46 -4.22 -14.82
N LEU A 327 11.58 -4.94 -15.94
CA LEU A 327 12.63 -4.71 -16.94
C LEU A 327 12.49 -3.35 -17.64
N PHE A 328 11.25 -2.92 -17.94
CA PHE A 328 10.99 -1.60 -18.50
C PHE A 328 11.44 -0.50 -17.54
N VAL A 329 11.05 -0.57 -16.27
CA VAL A 329 11.44 0.42 -15.25
C VAL A 329 12.95 0.36 -14.98
N PHE A 330 13.55 -0.84 -14.96
CA PHE A 330 14.99 -1.02 -14.84
C PHE A 330 15.75 -0.26 -15.96
N ALA A 331 15.37 -0.48 -17.21
CA ALA A 331 15.98 0.20 -18.33
C ALA A 331 15.78 1.72 -18.27
N LEU A 332 14.57 2.17 -17.90
CA LEU A 332 14.25 3.59 -17.75
C LEU A 332 15.10 4.26 -16.67
N VAL A 333 15.24 3.62 -15.50
CA VAL A 333 16.04 4.13 -14.38
C VAL A 333 17.53 4.20 -14.73
N LEU A 334 18.08 3.16 -15.38
CA LEU A 334 19.49 3.15 -15.78
C LEU A 334 19.82 4.16 -16.88
N CYS A 335 18.95 4.26 -17.90
CA CYS A 335 19.23 5.07 -19.08
C CYS A 335 18.85 6.54 -18.91
N LYS A 336 17.84 6.84 -18.06
CA LYS A 336 17.21 8.16 -17.93
C LYS A 336 16.91 8.56 -16.48
N GLY A 337 17.60 7.97 -15.50
CA GLY A 337 17.35 8.26 -14.08
C GLY A 337 17.69 9.70 -13.70
N ASP A 338 18.66 10.32 -14.35
CA ASP A 338 18.98 11.74 -14.26
C ASP A 338 17.80 12.62 -14.70
N LEU A 339 17.21 12.31 -15.85
CA LEU A 339 16.01 12.99 -16.37
C LEU A 339 14.82 12.79 -15.42
N LEU A 340 14.65 11.59 -14.84
CA LEU A 340 13.59 11.35 -13.86
C LEU A 340 13.77 12.23 -12.60
N CYS A 341 15.00 12.40 -12.12
CA CYS A 341 15.31 13.28 -11.01
C CYS A 341 15.07 14.76 -11.38
N SER A 342 15.39 15.19 -12.60
CA SER A 342 15.23 16.56 -13.05
C SER A 342 13.76 17.04 -13.11
N PHE A 343 12.78 16.14 -13.13
CA PHE A 343 11.38 16.51 -12.98
C PHE A 343 11.03 17.06 -11.59
N PHE A 344 11.85 16.76 -10.58
CA PHE A 344 11.60 17.17 -9.19
C PHE A 344 12.48 18.30 -8.71
N THR A 345 13.64 18.54 -9.34
CA THR A 345 14.59 19.58 -8.96
C THR A 345 15.47 19.99 -10.14
N THR A 346 15.95 21.23 -10.11
CA THR A 346 16.92 21.76 -11.08
C THR A 346 18.35 21.79 -10.51
N ASP A 347 18.53 21.40 -9.25
CA ASP A 347 19.82 21.40 -8.55
C ASP A 347 20.67 20.20 -9.03
N ALA A 348 21.74 20.48 -9.74
CA ALA A 348 22.60 19.46 -10.35
C ALA A 348 23.24 18.49 -9.34
N PRO A 349 23.80 18.89 -8.19
CA PRO A 349 24.27 18.01 -7.13
C PRO A 349 23.17 17.08 -6.60
N VAL A 350 21.93 17.57 -6.40
CA VAL A 350 20.79 16.78 -5.94
C VAL A 350 20.37 15.75 -6.99
N ILE A 351 20.34 16.13 -8.28
CA ILE A 351 20.07 15.21 -9.40
C ILE A 351 21.12 14.10 -9.43
N ALA A 352 22.42 14.46 -9.34
CA ALA A 352 23.51 13.50 -9.39
C ALA A 352 23.43 12.47 -8.25
N ASN A 353 23.16 12.93 -7.02
CA ASN A 353 22.96 12.07 -5.85
C ASN A 353 21.72 11.19 -5.96
N GLY A 354 20.59 11.75 -6.39
CA GLY A 354 19.36 10.99 -6.64
C GLY A 354 19.57 9.90 -7.68
N TYR A 355 20.22 10.21 -8.78
CA TYR A 355 20.55 9.22 -9.82
C TYR A 355 21.55 8.18 -9.33
N ALA A 356 22.52 8.56 -8.50
CA ALA A 356 23.46 7.62 -7.88
C ALA A 356 22.70 6.56 -7.03
N TYR A 357 21.71 6.98 -6.22
CA TYR A 357 20.85 6.06 -5.49
C TYR A 357 20.07 5.15 -6.42
N LEU A 358 19.42 5.73 -7.45
CA LEU A 358 18.62 4.98 -8.40
C LEU A 358 19.42 3.93 -9.16
N LYS A 359 20.69 4.17 -9.48
CA LYS A 359 21.58 3.16 -10.08
C LYS A 359 21.78 1.95 -9.17
N GLY A 360 22.03 2.16 -7.88
CA GLY A 360 22.12 1.08 -6.90
C GLY A 360 20.80 0.33 -6.72
N PHE A 361 19.70 1.08 -6.76
CA PHE A 361 18.35 0.55 -6.61
C PHE A 361 17.81 -0.15 -7.87
N ALA A 362 18.34 0.11 -9.06
CA ALA A 362 17.74 -0.30 -10.34
C ALA A 362 17.37 -1.80 -10.39
N LEU A 363 18.28 -2.68 -9.93
CA LEU A 363 18.05 -4.13 -9.92
C LEU A 363 16.83 -4.53 -9.04
N GLU A 364 16.49 -3.73 -8.05
CA GLU A 364 15.32 -3.93 -7.19
C GLU A 364 14.03 -4.02 -8.00
N THR A 365 13.87 -3.25 -9.07
CA THR A 365 12.66 -3.25 -9.88
C THR A 365 12.35 -4.60 -10.53
N ILE A 366 13.39 -5.36 -10.88
CA ILE A 366 13.27 -6.73 -11.43
C ILE A 366 12.99 -7.72 -10.29
N LEU A 367 13.76 -7.64 -9.20
CA LEU A 367 13.62 -8.56 -8.08
C LEU A 367 12.28 -8.40 -7.36
N THR A 368 11.80 -7.17 -7.22
CA THR A 368 10.49 -6.87 -6.62
C THR A 368 9.35 -7.45 -7.45
N ALA A 369 9.47 -7.50 -8.77
CA ALA A 369 8.48 -8.14 -9.62
C ALA A 369 8.26 -9.62 -9.25
N ILE A 370 9.35 -10.35 -8.98
CA ILE A 370 9.30 -11.74 -8.54
C ILE A 370 8.79 -11.81 -7.09
N LEU A 371 9.38 -11.02 -6.20
CA LEU A 371 9.05 -11.03 -4.77
C LEU A 371 7.56 -10.76 -4.54
N PHE A 372 7.01 -9.68 -5.10
CA PHE A 372 5.62 -9.28 -4.89
C PHE A 372 4.62 -10.26 -5.52
N SER A 373 4.98 -10.88 -6.65
CA SER A 373 4.20 -11.98 -7.20
C SER A 373 4.14 -13.18 -6.25
N MET A 374 5.27 -13.55 -5.63
CA MET A 374 5.31 -14.63 -4.66
C MET A 374 4.59 -14.27 -3.36
N ILE A 375 4.74 -13.05 -2.86
CA ILE A 375 3.98 -12.54 -1.71
C ILE A 375 2.48 -12.58 -2.01
N GLY A 376 2.03 -12.13 -3.18
CA GLY A 376 0.64 -12.22 -3.61
C GLY A 376 0.12 -13.66 -3.62
N TYR A 377 0.96 -14.61 -4.07
CA TYR A 377 0.64 -16.04 -4.04
C TYR A 377 0.47 -16.56 -2.60
N PHE A 378 1.42 -16.25 -1.71
CA PHE A 378 1.35 -16.71 -0.32
C PHE A 378 0.23 -16.04 0.46
N ASN A 379 -0.04 -14.75 0.23
CA ASN A 379 -1.18 -14.04 0.82
C ASN A 379 -2.49 -14.69 0.41
N GLY A 380 -2.69 -14.94 -0.89
CA GLY A 380 -3.88 -15.64 -1.40
C GLY A 380 -4.01 -17.07 -0.90
N SER A 381 -2.88 -17.73 -0.62
CA SER A 381 -2.83 -19.08 -0.04
C SER A 381 -3.04 -19.08 1.48
N GLY A 382 -3.12 -17.90 2.14
CA GLY A 382 -3.24 -17.76 3.59
C GLY A 382 -1.97 -18.09 4.37
N LYS A 383 -0.80 -18.02 3.71
CA LYS A 383 0.53 -18.25 4.34
C LYS A 383 1.17 -16.94 4.82
N THR A 384 0.37 -16.05 5.38
CA THR A 384 0.77 -14.68 5.72
C THR A 384 1.76 -14.59 6.87
N VAL A 385 1.74 -15.56 7.80
CA VAL A 385 2.77 -15.64 8.87
C VAL A 385 4.16 -15.88 8.28
N PHE A 386 4.26 -16.72 7.23
CA PHE A 386 5.53 -16.91 6.52
C PHE A 386 5.94 -15.60 5.81
N VAL A 387 5.01 -14.92 5.14
CA VAL A 387 5.28 -13.64 4.46
C VAL A 387 5.80 -12.61 5.48
N MET A 388 5.18 -12.50 6.64
CA MET A 388 5.66 -11.65 7.72
C MET A 388 7.07 -12.03 8.18
N ALA A 389 7.31 -13.29 8.50
CA ALA A 389 8.62 -13.74 8.96
C ALA A 389 9.72 -13.49 7.92
N GLN A 390 9.46 -13.79 6.66
CA GLN A 390 10.37 -13.53 5.54
C GLN A 390 10.62 -12.02 5.36
N GLY A 391 9.56 -11.21 5.38
CA GLY A 391 9.69 -9.76 5.23
C GLY A 391 10.46 -9.11 6.38
N LEU A 392 10.25 -9.55 7.63
CA LEU A 392 11.02 -9.09 8.78
C LEU A 392 12.48 -9.50 8.70
N PHE A 393 12.75 -10.76 8.32
CA PHE A 393 14.11 -11.24 8.12
C PHE A 393 14.86 -10.39 7.09
N GLN A 394 14.30 -10.23 5.90
CA GLN A 394 14.93 -9.46 4.82
C GLN A 394 15.14 -7.98 5.22
N THR A 395 14.19 -7.38 5.93
CA THR A 395 14.24 -5.94 6.26
C THR A 395 15.18 -5.67 7.42
N LEU A 396 15.04 -6.41 8.54
CA LEU A 396 15.76 -6.13 9.77
C LEU A 396 17.16 -6.76 9.80
N LEU A 397 17.33 -7.94 9.19
CA LEU A 397 18.60 -8.67 9.25
C LEU A 397 19.46 -8.53 7.99
N VAL A 398 18.92 -8.04 6.88
CA VAL A 398 19.69 -7.85 5.65
C VAL A 398 19.72 -6.37 5.26
N ARG A 399 18.56 -5.77 4.98
CA ARG A 399 18.47 -4.41 4.43
C ARG A 399 19.03 -3.35 5.36
N LEU A 400 18.59 -3.31 6.62
CA LEU A 400 19.04 -2.30 7.58
C LEU A 400 20.51 -2.44 7.94
N PRO A 401 21.04 -3.63 8.31
CA PRO A 401 22.47 -3.79 8.60
C PRO A 401 23.34 -3.46 7.39
N MET A 402 22.95 -3.89 6.19
CA MET A 402 23.72 -3.60 4.97
C MET A 402 23.74 -2.10 4.68
N ALA A 403 22.59 -1.41 4.74
CA ALA A 403 22.52 0.04 4.54
C ALA A 403 23.35 0.80 5.59
N TYR A 404 23.30 0.37 6.85
CA TYR A 404 24.11 0.94 7.92
C TYR A 404 25.62 0.77 7.64
N ILE A 405 26.07 -0.47 7.38
CA ILE A 405 27.49 -0.76 7.08
C ILE A 405 27.96 0.06 5.89
N MET A 406 27.15 0.18 4.83
CA MET A 406 27.50 0.97 3.66
C MET A 406 27.53 2.48 3.95
N SER A 407 26.71 2.97 4.88
CA SER A 407 26.68 4.40 5.26
C SER A 407 27.88 4.85 6.10
N ILE A 408 28.60 3.94 6.74
CA ILE A 408 29.75 4.25 7.60
C ILE A 408 31.11 4.04 6.92
N GLN A 409 31.12 3.59 5.66
CA GLN A 409 32.36 3.41 4.91
C GLN A 409 33.04 4.77 4.61
N PRO A 410 34.37 4.83 4.53
CA PRO A 410 35.10 6.09 4.23
C PRO A 410 34.68 6.74 2.90
N ASN A 411 34.29 5.93 1.92
CA ASN A 411 33.81 6.38 0.59
C ASN A 411 32.32 6.07 0.42
N ALA A 412 31.50 6.24 1.47
CA ALA A 412 30.08 5.98 1.41
C ALA A 412 29.41 6.78 0.28
N SER A 413 28.61 6.10 -0.54
CA SER A 413 27.87 6.71 -1.64
C SER A 413 26.42 6.25 -1.64
N LEU A 414 25.55 7.06 -2.22
CA LEU A 414 24.14 6.67 -2.38
C LEU A 414 23.96 5.44 -3.26
N THR A 415 24.86 5.20 -4.22
CA THR A 415 24.84 3.95 -5.01
C THR A 415 25.04 2.72 -4.13
N MET A 416 26.01 2.77 -3.19
CA MET A 416 26.26 1.67 -2.25
C MET A 416 25.07 1.43 -1.34
N ILE A 417 24.49 2.48 -0.78
CA ILE A 417 23.28 2.38 0.08
C ILE A 417 22.10 1.86 -0.73
N GLY A 418 21.96 2.29 -1.98
CA GLY A 418 20.93 1.82 -2.90
C GLY A 418 20.97 0.31 -3.18
N LEU A 419 22.15 -0.32 -3.11
CA LEU A 419 22.32 -1.77 -3.26
C LEU A 419 21.75 -2.60 -2.09
N ALA A 420 21.50 -1.96 -0.92
CA ALA A 420 20.91 -2.68 0.21
C ALA A 420 19.50 -3.20 -0.09
N ALA A 421 18.70 -2.49 -0.90
CA ALA A 421 17.38 -2.93 -1.30
C ALA A 421 17.42 -4.21 -2.16
N PRO A 422 18.07 -4.22 -3.35
CA PRO A 422 18.08 -5.41 -4.20
C PRO A 422 18.76 -6.62 -3.53
N THR A 423 19.77 -6.42 -2.70
CA THR A 423 20.41 -7.51 -1.96
C THR A 423 19.41 -8.14 -0.98
N SER A 424 18.68 -7.34 -0.21
CA SER A 424 17.67 -7.85 0.72
C SER A 424 16.52 -8.55 -0.01
N THR A 425 16.11 -8.00 -1.14
CA THR A 425 15.03 -8.57 -1.96
C THR A 425 15.46 -9.88 -2.63
N ALA A 426 16.72 -10.01 -3.05
CA ALA A 426 17.27 -11.28 -3.54
C ALA A 426 17.18 -12.37 -2.47
N VAL A 427 17.56 -12.06 -1.22
CA VAL A 427 17.40 -12.98 -0.08
C VAL A 427 15.92 -13.32 0.13
N GLY A 428 15.02 -12.34 0.08
CA GLY A 428 13.58 -12.56 0.18
C GLY A 428 13.04 -13.48 -0.91
N VAL A 429 13.48 -13.30 -2.16
CA VAL A 429 13.13 -14.18 -3.29
C VAL A 429 13.61 -15.59 -3.04
N LEU A 430 14.86 -15.78 -2.58
CA LEU A 430 15.40 -17.10 -2.26
C LEU A 430 14.58 -17.81 -1.19
N LEU A 431 14.25 -17.13 -0.10
CA LEU A 431 13.40 -17.68 0.97
C LEU A 431 12.02 -18.08 0.44
N ASN A 432 11.42 -17.24 -0.39
CA ASN A 432 10.12 -17.52 -0.99
C ASN A 432 10.17 -18.73 -1.94
N VAL A 433 11.22 -18.84 -2.77
CA VAL A 433 11.42 -20.00 -3.67
C VAL A 433 11.61 -21.28 -2.84
N CYS A 434 12.45 -21.26 -1.82
CA CYS A 434 12.68 -22.42 -0.94
C CYS A 434 11.36 -22.87 -0.29
N PHE A 435 10.57 -21.94 0.23
CA PHE A 435 9.28 -22.24 0.86
C PHE A 435 8.26 -22.77 -0.15
N PHE A 436 8.20 -22.21 -1.36
CA PHE A 436 7.34 -22.69 -2.43
C PHE A 436 7.68 -24.14 -2.82
N LEU A 437 8.97 -24.45 -2.97
CA LEU A 437 9.43 -25.81 -3.26
C LEU A 437 9.12 -26.78 -2.12
N TYR A 438 9.28 -26.36 -0.88
CA TYR A 438 8.89 -27.15 0.31
C TYR A 438 7.39 -27.49 0.30
N LEU A 439 6.53 -26.50 0.05
CA LEU A 439 5.07 -26.72 -0.01
C LEU A 439 4.69 -27.70 -1.14
N ASN A 440 5.29 -27.54 -2.33
CA ASN A 440 5.03 -28.42 -3.45
C ASN A 440 5.46 -29.88 -3.18
N ARG A 441 6.59 -30.08 -2.47
CA ARG A 441 7.02 -31.43 -2.07
C ARG A 441 6.07 -32.05 -1.05
N LYS A 442 5.57 -31.25 -0.10
CA LYS A 442 4.62 -31.71 0.92
C LYS A 442 3.29 -32.14 0.30
N GLU A 443 2.75 -31.36 -0.64
CA GLU A 443 1.51 -31.69 -1.35
C GLU A 443 1.64 -32.98 -2.17
N LYS A 444 2.78 -33.19 -2.85
CA LYS A 444 3.05 -34.45 -3.61
C LYS A 444 3.18 -35.71 -2.75
N LYS A 445 3.45 -35.55 -1.45
CA LYS A 445 3.54 -36.70 -0.52
C LYS A 445 2.20 -37.02 0.14
N GLN A 446 1.21 -36.13 0.05
CA GLN A 446 -0.12 -36.26 0.65
C GLN A 446 -1.22 -36.64 -0.34
N GLY A 447 -0.95 -36.57 -1.65
CA GLY A 447 -1.79 -37.06 -2.74
C GLY A 447 -1.16 -38.20 -3.46
#